data_b55a9c9491c2586a46184fba3c228737
#
_entry.id   b55a9c9491c2586a46184fba3c228737
#
_cell.length_a   1.000
_cell.length_b   1.000
_cell.length_c   1.000
_cell.angle_alpha   90.00
_cell.angle_beta   90.00
_cell.angle_gamma   90.00
#
_symmetry.space_group_name_H-M   'P 1'
#
loop_
_entity.id
_entity.type
_entity.pdbx_description
1 polymer ?
#
loop_
_entity_poly.entity_id
_entity_poly.type
_entity_poly.pdbx_seq_one_letter_code
_entity_poly.pdbx_strand_id
1 'polypeptide(L)'
;MSVLDSYMKDLAELVNKDRGTANIAGVTEAAKIMKGHLESIGFKADLVDLGPNAGNGLFATNKPNADHYDVLFNAHLDTVFPDGTAAARPLTVKGDRAYGPGCSDCKSGVLAIYYLSLIHI
;
A
#
# COMPACT_ATOMS: atom_id res chain seq x y z
N MET A 1 7.61 -20.60 -0.88
CA MET A 1 7.64 -19.19 -1.34
C MET A 1 8.48 -18.38 -0.35
N SER A 2 9.48 -17.68 -0.82
CA SER A 2 10.30 -16.83 0.04
C SER A 2 9.55 -15.54 0.45
N VAL A 3 10.06 -14.84 1.46
CA VAL A 3 9.53 -13.51 1.84
C VAL A 3 9.59 -12.55 0.64
N LEU A 4 10.69 -12.59 -0.12
CA LEU A 4 10.84 -11.76 -1.30
C LEU A 4 9.78 -12.08 -2.37
N ASP A 5 9.51 -13.36 -2.62
CA ASP A 5 8.47 -13.75 -3.59
C ASP A 5 7.10 -13.25 -3.16
N SER A 6 6.76 -13.37 -1.89
CA SER A 6 5.50 -12.86 -1.34
C SER A 6 5.42 -11.33 -1.46
N TYR A 7 6.50 -10.64 -1.09
CA TYR A 7 6.60 -9.18 -1.21
C TYR A 7 6.42 -8.73 -2.67
N MET A 8 7.08 -9.38 -3.61
CA MET A 8 6.99 -9.02 -5.03
C MET A 8 5.60 -9.26 -5.61
N LYS A 9 4.91 -10.30 -5.16
CA LYS A 9 3.52 -10.56 -5.53
C LYS A 9 2.60 -9.44 -5.00
N ASP A 10 2.73 -9.07 -3.74
CA ASP A 10 1.94 -8.00 -3.14
C ASP A 10 2.25 -6.65 -3.78
N LEU A 11 3.53 -6.40 -4.11
CA LEU A 11 3.93 -5.18 -4.81
C LEU A 11 3.31 -5.10 -6.20
N ALA A 12 3.26 -6.20 -6.95
CA ALA A 12 2.62 -6.25 -8.25
C ALA A 12 1.13 -5.90 -8.16
N GLU A 13 0.44 -6.36 -7.15
CA GLU A 13 -0.98 -6.05 -6.93
C GLU A 13 -1.20 -4.55 -6.75
N LEU A 14 -0.30 -3.87 -6.05
CA LEU A 14 -0.40 -2.43 -5.85
C LEU A 14 0.04 -1.62 -7.09
N VAL A 15 1.09 -2.05 -7.78
CA VAL A 15 1.72 -1.31 -8.88
C VAL A 15 0.98 -1.50 -10.21
N ASN A 16 0.42 -2.69 -10.47
CA ASN A 16 -0.18 -3.04 -11.77
C ASN A 16 -1.61 -2.51 -11.96
N LYS A 17 -2.04 -1.58 -11.13
CA LYS A 17 -3.31 -0.86 -11.26
C LYS A 17 -3.06 0.64 -11.21
N ASP A 18 -3.88 1.40 -11.93
CA ASP A 18 -3.78 2.85 -11.88
C ASP A 18 -4.21 3.39 -10.51
N ARG A 19 -3.33 4.14 -9.88
CA ARG A 19 -3.49 4.68 -8.54
C ARG A 19 -3.14 6.17 -8.49
N GLY A 20 -3.31 6.88 -9.59
CA GLY A 20 -3.07 8.33 -9.61
C GLY A 20 -3.92 9.05 -8.59
N THR A 21 -3.46 10.18 -8.09
CA THR A 21 -4.14 10.97 -7.04
C THR A 21 -5.60 11.27 -7.41
N ALA A 22 -5.88 11.55 -8.69
CA ALA A 22 -7.23 11.81 -9.19
C ALA A 22 -8.07 10.55 -9.41
N ASN A 23 -7.48 9.37 -9.38
CA ASN A 23 -8.18 8.09 -9.51
C ASN A 23 -8.69 7.63 -8.13
N ILE A 24 -9.82 8.18 -7.71
CA ILE A 24 -10.40 7.94 -6.38
C ILE A 24 -10.63 6.44 -6.14
N ALA A 25 -11.19 5.75 -7.12
CA ALA A 25 -11.47 4.31 -7.03
C ALA A 25 -10.17 3.49 -6.89
N GLY A 26 -9.13 3.84 -7.65
CA GLY A 26 -7.84 3.16 -7.62
C GLY A 26 -7.11 3.33 -6.29
N VAL A 27 -7.13 4.53 -5.72
CA VAL A 27 -6.52 4.81 -4.41
C VAL A 27 -7.31 4.11 -3.30
N THR A 28 -8.64 4.16 -3.35
CA THR A 28 -9.49 3.48 -2.37
C THR A 28 -9.30 1.95 -2.40
N GLU A 29 -9.12 1.37 -3.59
CA GLU A 29 -8.81 -0.05 -3.72
C GLU A 29 -7.48 -0.40 -3.04
N ALA A 30 -6.44 0.43 -3.22
CA ALA A 30 -5.17 0.24 -2.55
C ALA A 30 -5.32 0.28 -1.02
N ALA A 31 -6.12 1.20 -0.50
CA ALA A 31 -6.43 1.26 0.94
C ALA A 31 -7.13 -0.03 1.42
N LYS A 32 -8.06 -0.57 0.65
CA LYS A 32 -8.76 -1.82 0.97
C LYS A 32 -7.81 -3.03 0.95
N ILE A 33 -6.90 -3.09 0.00
CA ILE A 33 -5.88 -4.15 -0.08
C ILE A 33 -5.03 -4.11 1.20
N MET A 34 -4.51 -2.96 1.55
CA MET A 34 -3.66 -2.81 2.75
C MET A 34 -4.44 -3.04 4.05
N LYS A 35 -5.72 -2.66 4.08
CA LYS A 35 -6.61 -2.98 5.21
C LYS A 35 -6.68 -4.49 5.41
N GLY A 36 -6.92 -5.26 4.35
CA GLY A 36 -6.97 -6.72 4.41
C GLY A 36 -5.65 -7.32 4.91
N HIS A 37 -4.52 -6.84 4.41
CA HIS A 37 -3.21 -7.31 4.88
C HIS A 37 -3.02 -7.07 6.38
N LEU A 38 -3.29 -5.87 6.86
CA LEU A 38 -3.09 -5.52 8.27
C LEU A 38 -4.09 -6.22 9.20
N GLU A 39 -5.33 -6.38 8.78
CA GLU A 39 -6.32 -7.16 9.54
C GLU A 39 -5.89 -8.63 9.65
N SER A 40 -5.29 -9.19 8.62
CA SER A 40 -4.83 -10.60 8.63
C SER A 40 -3.77 -10.86 9.71
N ILE A 41 -3.09 -9.85 10.20
CA ILE A 41 -2.09 -9.94 11.26
C ILE A 41 -2.55 -9.32 12.58
N GLY A 42 -3.85 -9.08 12.73
CA GLY A 42 -4.46 -8.69 14.00
C GLY A 42 -4.60 -7.19 14.23
N PHE A 43 -4.30 -6.34 13.26
CA PHE A 43 -4.54 -4.91 13.39
C PHE A 43 -6.03 -4.62 13.31
N LYS A 44 -6.47 -3.61 14.06
CA LYS A 44 -7.73 -2.93 13.77
C LYS A 44 -7.46 -1.89 12.70
N ALA A 45 -8.16 -1.98 11.57
CA ALA A 45 -7.93 -1.12 10.42
C ALA A 45 -9.26 -0.53 9.93
N ASP A 46 -9.26 0.79 9.71
CA ASP A 46 -10.44 1.53 9.28
C ASP A 46 -10.11 2.37 8.04
N LEU A 47 -10.99 2.34 7.05
CA LEU A 47 -10.92 3.27 5.95
C LEU A 47 -11.33 4.66 6.44
N VAL A 48 -10.61 5.68 5.98
CA VAL A 48 -10.84 7.08 6.35
C VAL A 48 -11.36 7.83 5.13
N ASP A 49 -12.53 8.44 5.25
CA ASP A 49 -13.08 9.31 4.23
C ASP A 49 -12.30 10.63 4.21
N LEU A 50 -11.67 10.92 3.10
CA LEU A 50 -10.88 12.14 2.89
C LEU A 50 -11.62 13.17 2.01
N GLY A 51 -12.92 12.99 1.84
CA GLY A 51 -13.76 13.89 1.06
C GLY A 51 -13.97 13.45 -0.39
N PRO A 52 -14.78 14.21 -1.15
CA PRO A 52 -15.25 13.76 -2.48
C PRO A 52 -14.17 13.77 -3.56
N ASN A 53 -13.07 14.45 -3.33
CA ASN A 53 -12.00 14.63 -4.32
C ASN A 53 -10.76 13.78 -4.04
N ALA A 54 -10.84 12.84 -3.08
CA ALA A 54 -9.73 11.98 -2.70
C ALA A 54 -10.21 10.54 -2.50
N GLY A 55 -9.33 9.59 -2.81
CA GLY A 55 -9.54 8.19 -2.41
C GLY A 55 -9.45 8.05 -0.90
N ASN A 56 -10.03 6.98 -0.37
CA ASN A 56 -9.99 6.74 1.07
C ASN A 56 -8.56 6.54 1.56
N GLY A 57 -8.27 7.07 2.74
CA GLY A 57 -7.08 6.73 3.51
C GLY A 57 -7.31 5.46 4.34
N LEU A 58 -6.26 5.06 5.04
CA LEU A 58 -6.29 3.91 5.93
C LEU A 58 -5.61 4.29 7.25
N PHE A 59 -6.30 4.03 8.35
CA PHE A 59 -5.72 4.07 9.68
C PHE A 59 -5.76 2.67 10.28
N ALA A 60 -4.63 2.19 10.77
CA ALA A 60 -4.55 0.86 11.39
C ALA A 60 -3.68 0.90 12.64
N THR A 61 -4.06 0.11 13.63
CA THR A 61 -3.34 0.03 14.90
C THR A 61 -3.38 -1.38 15.47
N ASN A 62 -2.30 -1.80 16.12
CA ASN A 62 -2.26 -3.04 16.89
C ASN A 62 -2.68 -2.82 18.37
N LYS A 63 -2.96 -1.58 18.78
CA LYS A 63 -3.38 -1.22 20.14
C LYS A 63 -4.54 -0.21 20.06
N PRO A 64 -5.77 -0.65 19.72
CA PRO A 64 -6.88 0.26 19.44
C PRO A 64 -7.31 1.14 20.62
N ASN A 65 -7.01 0.75 21.86
CA ASN A 65 -7.39 1.49 23.06
C ASN A 65 -6.21 2.21 23.73
N ALA A 66 -5.06 2.30 23.04
CA ALA A 66 -3.89 2.98 23.58
C ALA A 66 -4.09 4.51 23.60
N ASP A 67 -3.56 5.15 24.61
CA ASP A 67 -3.53 6.62 24.73
C ASP A 67 -2.30 7.24 24.06
N HIS A 68 -1.31 6.41 23.73
CA HIS A 68 -0.13 6.80 22.93
C HIS A 68 0.42 5.61 22.17
N TYR A 69 1.27 5.88 21.16
CA TYR A 69 1.95 4.87 20.36
C TYR A 69 3.45 5.14 20.36
N ASP A 70 4.24 4.08 20.42
CA ASP A 70 5.70 4.19 20.40
C ASP A 70 6.22 4.46 18.98
N VAL A 71 5.55 3.94 17.95
CA VAL A 71 5.92 4.09 16.56
C VAL A 71 4.70 4.42 15.72
N LEU A 72 4.82 5.44 14.87
CA LEU A 72 3.85 5.77 13.83
C LEU A 72 4.50 5.61 12.47
N PHE A 73 3.98 4.72 11.65
CA PHE A 73 4.34 4.63 10.25
C PHE A 73 3.41 5.50 9.40
N ASN A 74 3.97 6.17 8.42
CA ASN A 74 3.20 7.02 7.51
C ASN A 74 3.70 6.82 6.07
N ALA A 75 2.76 6.61 5.15
CA ALA A 75 3.03 6.49 3.72
C ALA A 75 1.79 6.91 2.93
N HIS A 76 1.94 7.21 1.64
CA HIS A 76 0.82 7.53 0.77
C HIS A 76 0.48 6.37 -0.18
N LEU A 77 -0.78 6.31 -0.61
CA LEU A 77 -1.30 5.22 -1.44
C LEU A 77 -1.43 5.59 -2.92
N ASP A 78 -1.35 6.87 -3.24
CA ASP A 78 -1.49 7.37 -4.59
C ASP A 78 -0.15 7.50 -5.32
N THR A 79 -0.24 7.81 -6.60
CA THR A 79 0.91 8.15 -7.45
C THR A 79 0.62 9.42 -8.25
N VAL A 80 1.67 9.97 -8.85
CA VAL A 80 1.56 11.13 -9.75
C VAL A 80 1.22 10.72 -11.20
N PHE A 81 1.10 9.43 -11.48
CA PHE A 81 0.95 8.94 -12.85
C PHE A 81 -0.51 8.95 -13.31
N PRO A 82 -0.78 9.36 -14.56
CA PRO A 82 -2.13 9.32 -15.13
C PRO A 82 -2.60 7.88 -15.39
N ASP A 83 -3.91 7.72 -15.54
CA ASP A 83 -4.50 6.44 -15.93
C ASP A 83 -3.91 5.93 -17.25
N GLY A 84 -3.75 4.61 -17.34
CA GLY A 84 -3.08 3.94 -18.46
C GLY A 84 -1.60 3.66 -18.22
N THR A 85 -0.97 4.31 -17.24
CA THR A 85 0.46 4.13 -16.97
C THR A 85 0.78 2.72 -16.47
N ALA A 86 -0.05 2.15 -15.60
CA ALA A 86 0.16 0.80 -15.09
C ALA A 86 0.12 -0.25 -16.21
N ALA A 87 -0.81 -0.13 -17.16
CA ALA A 87 -0.89 -1.00 -18.30
C ALA A 87 0.31 -0.84 -19.27
N ALA A 88 0.77 0.40 -19.46
CA ALA A 88 1.90 0.70 -20.34
C ALA A 88 3.26 0.28 -19.73
N ARG A 89 3.38 0.33 -18.41
CA ARG A 89 4.62 0.02 -17.67
C ARG A 89 4.34 -0.85 -16.44
N PRO A 90 3.87 -2.10 -16.64
CA PRO A 90 3.60 -2.97 -15.49
C PRO A 90 4.89 -3.29 -14.72
N LEU A 91 4.74 -3.73 -13.48
CA LEU A 91 5.88 -4.14 -12.67
C LEU A 91 6.74 -5.15 -13.43
N THR A 92 7.99 -4.81 -13.59
CA THR A 92 8.97 -5.61 -14.34
C THR A 92 10.23 -5.76 -13.52
N VAL A 93 10.74 -6.98 -13.40
CA VAL A 93 12.00 -7.26 -12.69
C VAL A 93 13.11 -7.49 -13.69
N LYS A 94 14.23 -6.78 -13.51
CA LYS A 94 15.45 -6.94 -14.30
C LYS A 94 16.64 -7.04 -13.37
N GLY A 95 17.23 -8.22 -13.24
CA GLY A 95 18.31 -8.46 -12.28
C GLY A 95 17.83 -8.26 -10.84
N ASP A 96 18.46 -7.36 -10.14
CA ASP A 96 18.17 -7.01 -8.75
C ASP A 96 17.23 -5.81 -8.59
N ARG A 97 16.60 -5.34 -9.70
CA ARG A 97 15.77 -4.14 -9.71
C ARG A 97 14.36 -4.42 -10.20
N ALA A 98 13.39 -3.76 -9.59
CA ALA A 98 11.99 -3.73 -10.01
C ALA A 98 11.63 -2.35 -10.56
N TYR A 99 10.90 -2.33 -11.66
CA TYR A 99 10.46 -1.12 -12.35
C TYR A 99 8.94 -1.12 -12.46
N GLY A 100 8.33 0.02 -12.25
CA GLY A 100 6.88 0.19 -12.40
C GLY A 100 6.39 1.50 -11.76
N PRO A 101 5.20 2.01 -12.13
CA PRO A 101 4.70 3.26 -11.59
C PRO A 101 4.42 3.16 -10.09
N GLY A 102 5.13 3.98 -9.31
CA GLY A 102 4.96 4.04 -7.87
C GLY A 102 5.67 2.92 -7.10
N CYS A 103 6.47 2.05 -7.74
CA CYS A 103 7.14 0.99 -7.01
C CYS A 103 8.18 1.53 -6.02
N SER A 104 8.82 2.67 -6.30
CA SER A 104 9.69 3.36 -5.36
C SER A 104 8.95 4.42 -4.54
N ASP A 105 8.06 5.17 -5.16
CA ASP A 105 7.32 6.27 -4.53
C ASP A 105 5.80 6.00 -4.61
N CYS A 106 5.19 5.41 -3.58
CA CYS A 106 5.94 4.81 -2.43
C CYS A 106 5.36 3.42 -2.08
N LYS A 107 4.92 2.62 -3.07
CA LYS A 107 4.29 1.30 -2.87
C LYS A 107 5.20 0.34 -2.10
N SER A 108 6.51 0.40 -2.37
CA SER A 108 7.48 -0.41 -1.62
C SER A 108 7.52 -0.02 -0.14
N GLY A 109 7.43 1.28 0.15
CA GLY A 109 7.34 1.78 1.53
C GLY A 109 6.04 1.38 2.22
N VAL A 110 4.92 1.43 1.50
CA VAL A 110 3.62 0.96 2.01
C VAL A 110 3.70 -0.50 2.42
N LEU A 111 4.25 -1.36 1.57
CA LEU A 111 4.42 -2.78 1.89
C LEU A 111 5.46 -3.02 2.98
N ALA A 112 6.51 -2.20 3.06
CA ALA A 112 7.49 -2.30 4.13
C ALA A 112 6.83 -2.16 5.51
N ILE A 113 5.86 -1.28 5.65
CA ILE A 113 5.06 -1.13 6.89
C ILE A 113 4.42 -2.47 7.27
N TYR A 114 3.75 -3.12 6.33
CA TYR A 114 3.12 -4.42 6.57
C TYR A 114 4.13 -5.49 6.93
N TYR A 115 5.21 -5.62 6.16
CA TYR A 115 6.20 -6.68 6.39
C TYR A 115 6.99 -6.48 7.68
N LEU A 116 7.28 -5.23 8.07
CA LEU A 116 7.87 -4.93 9.39
C LEU A 116 6.89 -5.27 10.52
N SER A 117 5.62 -4.96 10.34
CA SER A 117 4.58 -5.29 11.32
C SER A 117 4.42 -6.81 11.48
N LEU A 118 4.49 -7.55 10.38
CA LEU A 118 4.44 -9.01 10.37
C LEU A 118 5.57 -9.64 11.19
N ILE A 119 6.77 -9.06 11.14
CA ILE A 119 7.93 -9.57 11.87
C ILE A 119 7.85 -9.25 13.37
N HIS A 120 7.28 -8.10 13.72
CA HIS A 120 7.33 -7.55 15.08
C HIS A 120 6.04 -7.70 15.89
N ILE A 121 5.11 -8.48 15.40
CA ILE A 121 3.84 -8.74 16.13
C ILE A 121 4.04 -9.76 17.25
#